data_560c4f1abd5956e837f175e538dc2f65
#
_entry.id   560c4f1abd5956e837f175e538dc2f65
#
_cell.length_a   1.000
_cell.length_b   1.000
_cell.length_c   1.000
_cell.angle_alpha   90.00
_cell.angle_beta   90.00
_cell.angle_gamma   90.00
#
_symmetry.space_group_name_H-M   'P 1'
#
loop_
_entity.id
_entity.type
_entity.pdbx_description
1 polymer ?
#
loop_
_entity_poly.entity_id
_entity_poly.type
_entity_poly.pdbx_seq_one_letter_code
_entity_poly.pdbx_strand_id
1 'polypeptide(L)'
;MTKVQNICLLESKIFQVILSQETNKATTMAVILETELQSLMFSSQIPDIVIGTSDDNEVEVCLDCRDHTIFSALHFPYGRSVKIHDLRSVVEYYLRDRNTSIEDFQLRAVTDGRSVTLATFKVLYLEQHFTGDIGEFLRNNFLTTMAGKLTSPMATEFLHFFIAAGSQETVRYQVVASVDDIDGGEPRVYQLTENCGTSNYDRIHRLEVTYEVMMGLVESPAQGRPRDAITIHAYSVHAGARAFTFYVQRHEPPLSLYFRNAFNVFERCDLQAVTTHKPKVDRSIAVTNRISTFYNQQNEKEYEVETSGLTVEQAKWIEQLFYSHDVRMATMREDYSEETYGSYNPTYMPQILITDFNCEIHDRDGELNSVKFTYQYADRRTYLQTDYLSVDHDRIFTSPYNPTYN
;
A
#
# COMPACT_ATOMS: atom_id res chain seq x y z
N MET A 1 20.42 -41.41 -18.59
CA MET A 1 19.65 -40.31 -18.00
C MET A 1 20.14 -39.01 -18.61
N THR A 2 19.77 -38.69 -19.82
CA THR A 2 20.21 -37.47 -20.55
C THR A 2 19.29 -37.39 -21.78
N LYS A 3 18.13 -36.71 -21.66
CA LYS A 3 17.33 -36.35 -22.85
C LYS A 3 15.99 -35.62 -22.54
N VAL A 4 15.90 -34.88 -21.43
CA VAL A 4 14.67 -34.12 -21.11
C VAL A 4 14.91 -32.61 -20.89
N GLN A 5 16.13 -32.14 -21.00
CA GLN A 5 16.46 -30.70 -20.73
C GLN A 5 16.53 -29.79 -21.98
N ASN A 6 16.21 -30.29 -23.17
CA ASN A 6 16.34 -29.46 -24.40
C ASN A 6 15.02 -29.15 -25.12
N ILE A 7 13.85 -29.31 -24.49
CA ILE A 7 12.56 -29.08 -25.18
C ILE A 7 11.94 -27.71 -24.79
N CYS A 8 12.30 -27.09 -23.66
CA CYS A 8 11.75 -25.79 -23.25
C CYS A 8 12.43 -24.56 -23.86
N LEU A 9 13.53 -24.72 -24.58
CA LEU A 9 14.25 -23.58 -25.21
C LEU A 9 13.99 -23.41 -26.70
N LEU A 10 13.15 -24.25 -27.30
CA LEU A 10 12.83 -24.20 -28.74
C LEU A 10 11.42 -23.68 -29.05
N GLU A 11 10.53 -23.55 -28.08
CA GLU A 11 9.16 -23.07 -28.37
C GLU A 11 9.01 -21.55 -28.37
N SER A 12 9.97 -20.79 -27.86
CA SER A 12 9.95 -19.30 -27.94
C SER A 12 10.45 -18.73 -29.27
N LYS A 13 10.99 -19.57 -30.17
CA LYS A 13 11.48 -19.15 -31.48
C LYS A 13 10.62 -19.56 -32.67
N ILE A 14 9.50 -20.24 -32.48
CA ILE A 14 8.66 -20.75 -33.58
C ILE A 14 7.28 -20.06 -33.67
N PHE A 15 7.02 -18.96 -32.96
CA PHE A 15 5.88 -18.11 -33.28
C PHE A 15 6.24 -16.99 -34.27
N GLN A 16 7.29 -17.18 -35.03
CA GLN A 16 7.53 -16.39 -36.24
C GLN A 16 7.03 -17.17 -37.45
N VAL A 17 6.04 -16.56 -38.14
CA VAL A 17 5.77 -16.76 -39.54
C VAL A 17 5.06 -18.06 -39.93
N ILE A 18 3.75 -18.09 -39.87
CA ILE A 18 2.93 -18.67 -40.96
C ILE A 18 1.71 -17.74 -41.12
N LEU A 19 1.88 -16.69 -41.89
CA LEU A 19 0.83 -16.07 -42.68
C LEU A 19 1.51 -15.48 -43.93
N SER A 20 1.89 -16.36 -44.84
CA SER A 20 2.23 -15.96 -46.20
C SER A 20 1.59 -16.95 -47.14
N GLN A 21 0.67 -16.46 -47.86
CA GLN A 21 0.45 -16.58 -49.30
C GLN A 21 -1.02 -16.35 -49.59
N GLU A 22 -1.33 -15.07 -49.83
CA GLU A 22 -2.14 -14.75 -51.01
C GLU A 22 -1.75 -13.35 -51.50
N THR A 23 -1.43 -13.34 -52.73
CA THR A 23 -0.95 -12.29 -53.59
C THR A 23 -1.74 -11.00 -53.50
N ASN A 24 -1.13 -9.93 -52.92
CA ASN A 24 -1.20 -8.56 -53.44
C ASN A 24 -0.02 -7.79 -52.85
N LYS A 25 0.77 -7.13 -53.71
CA LYS A 25 1.90 -6.28 -53.36
C LYS A 25 1.42 -5.04 -52.57
N ALA A 26 1.11 -5.24 -51.32
CA ALA A 26 1.20 -4.20 -50.29
C ALA A 26 2.37 -4.64 -49.44
N THR A 27 3.44 -3.86 -49.41
CA THR A 27 4.56 -4.04 -48.49
C THR A 27 3.97 -3.98 -47.09
N THR A 28 3.77 -5.15 -46.47
CA THR A 28 3.18 -5.21 -45.13
C THR A 28 4.26 -4.69 -44.19
N MET A 29 4.02 -3.53 -43.62
CA MET A 29 4.90 -2.97 -42.62
C MET A 29 5.02 -3.96 -41.45
N ALA A 30 6.21 -4.45 -41.19
CA ALA A 30 6.49 -5.29 -40.03
C ALA A 30 6.97 -4.38 -38.90
N VAL A 31 6.23 -4.41 -37.79
CA VAL A 31 6.60 -3.77 -36.53
C VAL A 31 6.94 -4.84 -35.52
N ILE A 32 8.14 -4.78 -34.97
CA ILE A 32 8.66 -5.83 -34.07
C ILE A 32 9.16 -5.17 -32.79
N LEU A 33 8.78 -5.74 -31.65
CA LEU A 33 9.36 -5.36 -30.37
C LEU A 33 10.78 -5.94 -30.25
N GLU A 34 11.79 -5.08 -30.14
CA GLU A 34 13.18 -5.48 -29.96
C GLU A 34 13.56 -5.62 -28.48
N THR A 35 12.89 -4.88 -27.60
CA THR A 35 13.09 -4.98 -26.15
C THR A 35 12.44 -6.24 -25.60
N GLU A 36 13.18 -7.01 -24.84
CA GLU A 36 12.63 -8.16 -24.11
C GLU A 36 11.85 -7.67 -22.89
N LEU A 37 10.55 -7.99 -22.84
CA LEU A 37 9.68 -7.71 -21.69
C LEU A 37 9.34 -9.01 -20.97
N GLN A 38 9.46 -9.00 -19.66
CA GLN A 38 9.01 -10.13 -18.82
C GLN A 38 7.47 -10.12 -18.75
N SER A 39 6.87 -11.31 -18.67
CA SER A 39 5.41 -11.45 -18.54
C SER A 39 4.86 -10.91 -17.22
N LEU A 40 5.71 -10.89 -16.17
CA LEU A 40 5.43 -10.33 -14.85
C LEU A 40 6.68 -9.57 -14.39
N MET A 41 6.51 -8.31 -14.01
CA MET A 41 7.61 -7.46 -13.54
C MET A 41 7.13 -6.42 -12.53
N PHE A 42 8.04 -5.87 -11.75
CA PHE A 42 7.76 -4.64 -11.01
C PHE A 42 7.79 -3.42 -11.93
N SER A 43 7.02 -2.38 -11.59
CA SER A 43 7.04 -1.12 -12.35
C SER A 43 8.45 -0.53 -12.47
N SER A 44 9.26 -0.67 -11.43
CA SER A 44 10.66 -0.23 -11.40
C SER A 44 11.58 -1.00 -12.36
N GLN A 45 11.16 -2.13 -12.91
CA GLN A 45 11.90 -2.96 -13.84
C GLN A 45 11.51 -2.74 -15.31
N ILE A 46 10.53 -1.87 -15.59
CA ILE A 46 10.12 -1.57 -16.97
C ILE A 46 11.29 -0.87 -17.68
N PRO A 47 11.84 -1.49 -18.74
CA PRO A 47 12.94 -0.90 -19.48
C PRO A 47 12.44 0.15 -20.50
N ASP A 48 13.36 0.92 -21.07
CA ASP A 48 13.08 1.67 -22.28
C ASP A 48 12.69 0.72 -23.42
N ILE A 49 11.65 1.07 -24.16
CA ILE A 49 11.10 0.25 -25.22
C ILE A 49 11.73 0.61 -26.55
N VAL A 50 12.20 -0.39 -27.27
CA VAL A 50 12.73 -0.26 -28.64
C VAL A 50 11.85 -1.10 -29.57
N ILE A 51 11.32 -0.44 -30.61
CA ILE A 51 10.45 -1.06 -31.59
C ILE A 51 11.15 -0.90 -32.97
N GLY A 52 11.44 -2.02 -33.62
CA GLY A 52 11.94 -2.07 -34.97
C GLY A 52 10.82 -1.91 -36.02
N THR A 53 11.08 -1.18 -37.07
CA THR A 53 10.12 -0.96 -38.18
C THR A 53 10.74 -1.32 -39.54
N SER A 54 9.93 -1.80 -40.47
CA SER A 54 10.43 -2.12 -41.82
C SER A 54 10.70 -0.90 -42.70
N ASP A 55 10.07 0.22 -42.40
CA ASP A 55 10.19 1.49 -43.12
C ASP A 55 10.19 2.69 -42.15
N ASP A 56 10.23 3.90 -42.70
CA ASP A 56 10.28 5.15 -41.95
C ASP A 56 8.89 5.82 -41.80
N ASN A 57 7.78 5.09 -42.06
CA ASN A 57 6.43 5.60 -41.85
C ASN A 57 6.14 5.82 -40.38
N GLU A 58 5.20 6.71 -40.06
CA GLU A 58 4.80 7.00 -38.72
C GLU A 58 4.19 5.77 -38.01
N VAL A 59 4.49 5.63 -36.72
CA VAL A 59 3.98 4.58 -35.88
C VAL A 59 3.37 5.21 -34.64
N GLU A 60 2.08 5.00 -34.43
CA GLU A 60 1.44 5.33 -33.15
C GLU A 60 1.65 4.18 -32.19
N VAL A 61 2.28 4.45 -31.06
CA VAL A 61 2.49 3.47 -30.01
C VAL A 61 1.49 3.73 -28.88
N CYS A 62 0.74 2.71 -28.54
CA CYS A 62 -0.29 2.75 -27.52
C CYS A 62 0.02 1.78 -26.38
N LEU A 63 -0.23 2.21 -25.16
CA LEU A 63 -0.27 1.35 -23.99
C LEU A 63 -1.71 1.29 -23.48
N ASP A 64 -2.26 0.10 -23.48
CA ASP A 64 -3.63 -0.15 -23.02
C ASP A 64 -3.60 -0.88 -21.67
N CYS A 65 -4.56 -0.54 -20.81
CA CYS A 65 -4.85 -1.27 -19.60
C CYS A 65 -6.36 -1.52 -19.54
N ARG A 66 -6.77 -2.78 -19.43
CA ARG A 66 -8.17 -3.18 -19.59
C ARG A 66 -8.71 -2.66 -20.92
N ASP A 67 -9.79 -1.87 -20.89
CA ASP A 67 -10.46 -1.32 -22.09
C ASP A 67 -10.07 0.13 -22.38
N HIS A 68 -8.99 0.62 -21.78
CA HIS A 68 -8.58 2.02 -21.90
C HIS A 68 -7.15 2.16 -22.39
N THR A 69 -6.94 3.03 -23.39
CA THR A 69 -5.61 3.49 -23.78
C THR A 69 -5.15 4.53 -22.76
N ILE A 70 -4.09 4.22 -22.01
CA ILE A 70 -3.52 5.09 -20.97
C ILE A 70 -2.38 5.97 -21.51
N PHE A 71 -1.80 5.54 -22.61
CA PHE A 71 -0.76 6.29 -23.31
C PHE A 71 -0.92 6.07 -24.81
N SER A 72 -0.79 7.13 -25.58
CA SER A 72 -0.68 7.09 -27.04
C SER A 72 0.26 8.19 -27.50
N ALA A 73 1.22 7.84 -28.34
CA ALA A 73 2.13 8.79 -28.94
C ALA A 73 2.50 8.38 -30.36
N LEU A 74 2.51 9.39 -31.25
CA LEU A 74 2.94 9.24 -32.63
C LEU A 74 4.45 9.41 -32.73
N HIS A 75 5.11 8.44 -33.30
CA HIS A 75 6.57 8.42 -33.49
C HIS A 75 6.95 8.29 -34.93
N PHE A 76 8.02 8.99 -35.30
CA PHE A 76 8.68 8.85 -36.62
C PHE A 76 9.95 8.03 -36.43
N PRO A 77 10.05 6.84 -37.05
CA PRO A 77 11.22 6.00 -36.90
C PRO A 77 12.50 6.72 -37.32
N TYR A 78 13.55 6.58 -36.56
CA TYR A 78 14.88 7.03 -36.94
C TYR A 78 15.77 5.81 -37.10
N GLY A 79 16.29 5.60 -38.33
CA GLY A 79 17.07 4.41 -38.63
C GLY A 79 16.27 3.11 -38.47
N ARG A 80 14.99 3.13 -38.82
CA ARG A 80 14.04 2.00 -38.67
C ARG A 80 13.81 1.55 -37.21
N SER A 81 13.93 2.47 -36.31
CA SER A 81 13.71 2.19 -34.88
C SER A 81 12.94 3.34 -34.23
N VAL A 82 12.00 2.99 -33.35
CA VAL A 82 11.31 3.89 -32.43
C VAL A 82 11.76 3.58 -31.04
N LYS A 83 12.14 4.60 -30.27
CA LYS A 83 12.50 4.47 -28.86
C LYS A 83 11.49 5.20 -27.99
N ILE A 84 10.97 4.53 -26.97
CA ILE A 84 10.06 5.09 -25.98
C ILE A 84 10.79 5.05 -24.66
N HIS A 85 11.02 6.23 -24.13
CA HIS A 85 11.64 6.41 -22.82
C HIS A 85 10.59 6.56 -21.75
N ASP A 86 10.93 6.10 -20.55
CA ASP A 86 10.15 6.34 -19.31
C ASP A 86 8.67 5.90 -19.36
N LEU A 87 8.39 4.77 -20.03
CA LEU A 87 7.06 4.15 -19.95
C LEU A 87 6.67 3.79 -18.52
N ARG A 88 7.68 3.58 -17.66
CA ARG A 88 7.56 3.35 -16.24
C ARG A 88 6.70 4.42 -15.55
N SER A 89 7.02 5.70 -15.75
CA SER A 89 6.31 6.81 -15.09
C SER A 89 4.81 6.83 -15.45
N VAL A 90 4.47 6.48 -16.70
CA VAL A 90 3.06 6.38 -17.12
C VAL A 90 2.34 5.26 -16.38
N VAL A 91 2.98 4.08 -16.30
CA VAL A 91 2.41 2.91 -15.61
C VAL A 91 2.27 3.18 -14.10
N GLU A 92 3.30 3.74 -13.46
CA GLU A 92 3.28 4.06 -12.03
C GLU A 92 2.22 5.12 -11.70
N TYR A 93 2.09 6.16 -12.52
CA TYR A 93 1.04 7.16 -12.36
C TYR A 93 -0.36 6.51 -12.44
N TYR A 94 -0.58 5.66 -13.45
CA TYR A 94 -1.86 4.98 -13.63
C TYR A 94 -2.21 4.08 -12.43
N LEU A 95 -1.25 3.26 -11.97
CA LEU A 95 -1.46 2.36 -10.83
C LEU A 95 -1.75 3.13 -9.53
N ARG A 96 -1.08 4.27 -9.32
CA ARG A 96 -1.34 5.17 -8.18
C ARG A 96 -2.71 5.82 -8.27
N ASP A 97 -3.05 6.42 -9.41
CA ASP A 97 -4.33 7.10 -9.61
C ASP A 97 -5.51 6.14 -9.39
N ARG A 98 -5.39 4.91 -9.84
CA ARG A 98 -6.40 3.86 -9.66
C ARG A 98 -6.35 3.16 -8.31
N ASN A 99 -5.37 3.49 -7.47
CA ASN A 99 -5.18 2.82 -6.19
C ASN A 99 -5.05 1.28 -6.31
N THR A 100 -4.46 0.81 -7.40
CA THR A 100 -4.21 -0.62 -7.63
C THR A 100 -2.73 -0.93 -7.55
N SER A 101 -2.40 -2.14 -7.10
CA SER A 101 -1.01 -2.58 -6.97
C SER A 101 -0.58 -3.52 -8.10
N ILE A 102 -1.52 -4.02 -8.90
CA ILE A 102 -1.26 -4.96 -10.00
C ILE A 102 -2.27 -4.76 -11.12
N GLU A 103 -1.80 -4.72 -12.37
CA GLU A 103 -2.64 -4.66 -13.57
C GLU A 103 -1.96 -5.33 -14.77
N ASP A 104 -2.80 -5.71 -15.75
CA ASP A 104 -2.36 -6.21 -17.05
C ASP A 104 -2.28 -5.08 -18.04
N PHE A 105 -1.17 -5.00 -18.77
CA PHE A 105 -0.92 -3.99 -19.79
C PHE A 105 -0.69 -4.65 -21.13
N GLN A 106 -1.13 -3.96 -22.20
CA GLN A 106 -0.91 -4.35 -23.58
C GLN A 106 -0.22 -3.23 -24.32
N LEU A 107 0.98 -3.50 -24.84
CA LEU A 107 1.69 -2.61 -25.72
C LEU A 107 1.28 -2.89 -27.17
N ARG A 108 0.84 -1.87 -27.88
CA ARG A 108 0.29 -1.96 -29.23
C ARG A 108 0.97 -0.92 -30.12
N ALA A 109 1.20 -1.28 -31.38
CA ALA A 109 1.57 -0.32 -32.39
C ALA A 109 0.48 -0.22 -33.47
N VAL A 110 0.20 0.99 -33.93
CA VAL A 110 -0.73 1.25 -35.03
C VAL A 110 0.05 1.90 -36.14
N THR A 111 -0.06 1.31 -37.33
CA THR A 111 0.61 1.80 -38.54
C THR A 111 -0.31 1.52 -39.73
N ASP A 112 -0.43 2.47 -40.64
CA ASP A 112 -1.33 2.42 -41.81
C ASP A 112 -2.77 2.00 -41.45
N GLY A 113 -3.26 2.45 -40.29
CA GLY A 113 -4.59 2.11 -39.77
C GLY A 113 -4.74 0.66 -39.25
N ARG A 114 -3.66 -0.11 -39.20
CA ARG A 114 -3.64 -1.48 -38.64
C ARG A 114 -3.00 -1.48 -37.26
N SER A 115 -3.66 -2.15 -36.33
CA SER A 115 -3.17 -2.33 -34.97
C SER A 115 -2.50 -3.69 -34.80
N VAL A 116 -1.31 -3.71 -34.23
CA VAL A 116 -0.53 -4.92 -33.92
C VAL A 116 -0.20 -4.92 -32.42
N THR A 117 -0.55 -5.98 -31.70
CA THR A 117 -0.12 -6.18 -30.32
C THR A 117 1.34 -6.62 -30.32
N LEU A 118 2.19 -5.85 -29.65
CA LEU A 118 3.62 -6.12 -29.53
C LEU A 118 3.94 -6.98 -28.30
N ALA A 119 3.30 -6.67 -27.18
CA ALA A 119 3.47 -7.43 -25.94
C ALA A 119 2.24 -7.29 -25.04
N THR A 120 2.03 -8.32 -24.22
CA THR A 120 1.13 -8.26 -23.06
C THR A 120 1.93 -8.66 -21.82
N PHE A 121 1.86 -7.86 -20.79
CA PHE A 121 2.65 -8.06 -19.57
C PHE A 121 1.89 -7.55 -18.35
N LYS A 122 2.20 -8.11 -17.21
CA LYS A 122 1.61 -7.77 -15.92
C LYS A 122 2.62 -6.97 -15.11
N VAL A 123 2.16 -5.88 -14.48
CA VAL A 123 3.01 -5.03 -13.67
C VAL A 123 2.48 -4.96 -12.25
N LEU A 124 3.37 -5.21 -11.28
CA LEU A 124 3.19 -4.85 -9.89
C LEU A 124 3.85 -3.49 -9.64
N TYR A 125 3.14 -2.65 -8.88
CA TYR A 125 3.72 -1.37 -8.44
C TYR A 125 4.87 -1.60 -7.46
N LEU A 126 5.99 -0.93 -7.69
CA LEU A 126 7.09 -0.81 -6.74
C LEU A 126 7.82 0.51 -6.97
N GLU A 127 7.75 1.40 -5.98
CA GLU A 127 8.40 2.71 -6.03
C GLU A 127 9.95 2.61 -6.03
N GLN A 128 10.47 1.65 -5.27
CA GLN A 128 11.90 1.43 -5.12
C GLN A 128 12.49 0.64 -6.29
N HIS A 129 13.77 0.90 -6.57
CA HIS A 129 14.49 0.12 -7.59
C HIS A 129 14.71 -1.33 -7.13
N PHE A 130 14.40 -2.28 -7.99
CA PHE A 130 14.55 -3.72 -7.73
C PHE A 130 15.34 -4.40 -8.85
N THR A 131 16.36 -5.16 -8.47
CA THR A 131 17.26 -5.86 -9.41
C THR A 131 17.16 -7.38 -9.34
N GLY A 132 16.35 -7.92 -8.42
CA GLY A 132 16.20 -9.35 -8.21
C GLY A 132 15.19 -10.02 -9.13
N ASP A 133 15.00 -11.33 -8.92
CA ASP A 133 13.92 -12.11 -9.54
C ASP A 133 12.59 -11.83 -8.82
N ILE A 134 11.61 -11.33 -9.56
CA ILE A 134 10.30 -11.01 -9.02
C ILE A 134 9.57 -12.26 -8.51
N GLY A 135 9.69 -13.39 -9.23
CA GLY A 135 9.02 -14.63 -8.84
C GLY A 135 9.56 -15.18 -7.52
N GLU A 136 10.87 -15.07 -7.29
CA GLU A 136 11.49 -15.42 -6.02
C GLU A 136 11.03 -14.49 -4.90
N PHE A 137 11.04 -13.18 -5.15
CA PHE A 137 10.56 -12.19 -4.19
C PHE A 137 9.12 -12.47 -3.76
N LEU A 138 8.21 -12.64 -4.72
CA LEU A 138 6.80 -12.85 -4.46
C LEU A 138 6.48 -14.17 -3.74
N ARG A 139 7.33 -15.18 -3.87
CA ARG A 139 7.19 -16.44 -3.11
C ARG A 139 7.62 -16.31 -1.67
N ASN A 140 8.61 -15.46 -1.38
CA ASN A 140 9.30 -15.43 -0.09
C ASN A 140 8.89 -14.24 0.78
N ASN A 141 8.22 -13.21 0.23
CA ASN A 141 7.95 -11.97 0.94
C ASN A 141 6.48 -11.56 0.85
N PHE A 142 5.97 -10.97 1.93
CA PHE A 142 4.81 -10.10 1.89
C PHE A 142 5.18 -8.78 1.19
N LEU A 143 4.18 -8.03 0.72
CA LEU A 143 4.37 -6.73 0.07
C LEU A 143 4.57 -5.62 1.13
N THR A 144 5.66 -5.74 1.85
CA THR A 144 6.14 -4.78 2.86
C THR A 144 7.65 -4.82 2.91
N THR A 145 8.27 -3.76 3.39
CA THR A 145 9.73 -3.69 3.59
C THR A 145 10.17 -4.10 4.99
N MET A 146 9.21 -4.46 5.86
CA MET A 146 9.47 -4.93 7.22
C MET A 146 9.27 -6.44 7.33
N ALA A 147 10.05 -7.08 8.21
CA ALA A 147 9.85 -8.48 8.59
C ALA A 147 8.97 -8.65 9.84
N GLY A 148 8.73 -7.58 10.56
CA GLY A 148 7.88 -7.53 11.74
C GLY A 148 7.77 -6.13 12.31
N LYS A 149 6.74 -5.87 13.09
CA LYS A 149 6.47 -4.56 13.70
C LYS A 149 5.70 -4.67 15.02
N LEU A 150 5.63 -3.55 15.72
CA LEU A 150 4.76 -3.41 16.89
C LEU A 150 3.30 -3.30 16.43
N THR A 151 2.39 -3.81 17.25
CA THR A 151 0.94 -3.71 17.07
C THR A 151 0.24 -3.57 18.43
N SER A 152 -1.03 -3.21 18.43
CA SER A 152 -1.84 -3.03 19.64
C SER A 152 -3.10 -3.89 19.63
N PRO A 153 -3.78 -4.09 20.78
CA PRO A 153 -5.01 -4.87 20.86
C PRO A 153 -6.17 -4.35 19.99
N MET A 154 -6.22 -3.03 19.75
CA MET A 154 -7.25 -2.42 18.89
C MET A 154 -6.82 -2.31 17.42
N ALA A 155 -5.65 -2.86 17.08
CA ALA A 155 -5.14 -2.79 15.72
C ALA A 155 -5.83 -3.76 14.78
N THR A 156 -6.20 -3.26 13.60
CA THR A 156 -6.46 -4.07 12.42
C THR A 156 -5.26 -3.95 11.51
N GLU A 157 -4.54 -5.05 11.32
CA GLU A 157 -3.36 -5.11 10.49
C GLU A 157 -3.70 -5.69 9.11
N PHE A 158 -2.97 -5.24 8.10
CA PHE A 158 -3.12 -5.76 6.75
C PHE A 158 -1.78 -6.30 6.26
N LEU A 159 -1.79 -7.55 5.81
CA LEU A 159 -0.69 -8.15 5.07
C LEU A 159 -1.14 -8.43 3.64
N HIS A 160 -0.28 -8.11 2.70
CA HIS A 160 -0.58 -8.30 1.29
C HIS A 160 0.45 -9.24 0.67
N PHE A 161 -0.01 -10.14 -0.17
CA PHE A 161 0.88 -11.04 -0.92
C PHE A 161 0.26 -11.46 -2.25
N PHE A 162 1.11 -11.83 -3.17
CA PHE A 162 0.71 -12.29 -4.49
C PHE A 162 0.27 -13.75 -4.48
N ILE A 163 -0.86 -14.03 -5.13
CA ILE A 163 -1.34 -15.39 -5.43
C ILE A 163 -1.44 -15.51 -6.93
N ALA A 164 -0.72 -16.47 -7.50
CA ALA A 164 -0.78 -16.78 -8.93
C ALA A 164 -2.11 -17.48 -9.31
N ALA A 165 -2.54 -17.29 -10.55
CA ALA A 165 -3.70 -17.98 -11.09
C ALA A 165 -3.58 -19.50 -10.95
N GLY A 166 -4.65 -20.15 -10.50
CA GLY A 166 -4.68 -21.60 -10.26
C GLY A 166 -3.98 -22.06 -8.99
N SER A 167 -3.29 -21.16 -8.26
CA SER A 167 -2.62 -21.49 -7.00
C SER A 167 -3.56 -21.36 -5.81
N GLN A 168 -3.29 -22.15 -4.77
CA GLN A 168 -3.92 -22.07 -3.46
C GLN A 168 -2.81 -21.86 -2.42
N GLU A 169 -2.98 -20.85 -1.59
CA GLU A 169 -2.05 -20.59 -0.49
C GLU A 169 -2.71 -20.96 0.85
N THR A 170 -1.89 -21.50 1.73
CA THR A 170 -2.28 -21.82 3.10
C THR A 170 -1.64 -20.82 4.04
N VAL A 171 -2.46 -20.14 4.82
CA VAL A 171 -2.02 -19.21 5.87
C VAL A 171 -2.02 -19.93 7.20
N ARG A 172 -0.91 -19.82 7.92
CA ARG A 172 -0.74 -20.33 9.26
C ARG A 172 -0.47 -19.17 10.23
N TYR A 173 -1.27 -19.10 11.27
CA TYR A 173 -1.07 -18.19 12.39
C TYR A 173 -0.40 -18.91 13.54
N GLN A 174 0.56 -18.25 14.19
CA GLN A 174 1.21 -18.72 15.41
C GLN A 174 1.13 -17.61 16.44
N VAL A 175 0.47 -17.86 17.56
CA VAL A 175 0.27 -16.90 18.66
C VAL A 175 1.07 -17.33 19.86
N VAL A 176 1.90 -16.45 20.38
CA VAL A 176 2.64 -16.64 21.64
C VAL A 176 1.88 -15.92 22.73
N ALA A 177 1.27 -16.68 23.65
CA ALA A 177 0.46 -16.13 24.72
C ALA A 177 0.71 -16.84 26.04
N SER A 178 0.56 -16.10 27.15
CA SER A 178 0.48 -16.61 28.51
C SER A 178 -0.96 -16.63 28.97
N VAL A 179 -1.34 -17.65 29.72
CA VAL A 179 -2.65 -17.75 30.38
C VAL A 179 -2.42 -17.91 31.87
N ASP A 180 -3.00 -17.03 32.67
CA ASP A 180 -2.88 -17.07 34.13
C ASP A 180 -3.43 -18.40 34.66
N ASP A 181 -2.78 -18.93 35.69
CA ASP A 181 -3.08 -20.21 36.33
C ASP A 181 -2.93 -21.46 35.44
N ILE A 182 -2.41 -21.32 34.23
CA ILE A 182 -2.02 -22.45 33.38
C ILE A 182 -0.49 -22.49 33.30
N ASP A 183 0.11 -23.60 33.72
CA ASP A 183 1.57 -23.83 33.75
C ASP A 183 2.39 -22.68 34.37
N GLY A 184 1.84 -21.99 35.38
CA GLY A 184 2.52 -20.87 36.03
C GLY A 184 2.60 -19.60 35.21
N GLY A 185 1.77 -19.45 34.16
CA GLY A 185 1.76 -18.28 33.29
C GLY A 185 2.89 -18.25 32.24
N GLU A 186 3.57 -19.38 32.01
CA GLU A 186 4.61 -19.47 30.96
C GLU A 186 4.03 -19.31 29.55
N PRO A 187 4.72 -18.56 28.67
CA PRO A 187 4.26 -18.38 27.28
C PRO A 187 4.19 -19.70 26.49
N ARG A 188 3.09 -19.88 25.79
CA ARG A 188 2.86 -21.04 24.89
C ARG A 188 2.56 -20.57 23.47
N VAL A 189 2.74 -21.49 22.51
CA VAL A 189 2.44 -21.26 21.10
C VAL A 189 1.14 -21.95 20.72
N TYR A 190 0.18 -21.16 20.23
CA TYR A 190 -1.08 -21.62 19.67
C TYR A 190 -1.06 -21.47 18.16
N GLN A 191 -1.70 -22.37 17.43
CA GLN A 191 -1.63 -22.36 15.96
C GLN A 191 -3.00 -22.55 15.33
N LEU A 192 -3.24 -21.83 14.22
CA LEU A 192 -4.37 -22.03 13.32
C LEU A 192 -3.85 -22.06 11.89
N THR A 193 -4.52 -22.84 11.05
CA THR A 193 -4.24 -22.92 9.61
C THR A 193 -5.51 -22.70 8.82
N GLU A 194 -5.46 -21.79 7.87
CA GLU A 194 -6.56 -21.45 6.97
C GLU A 194 -6.11 -21.53 5.52
N ASN A 195 -7.04 -21.83 4.61
CA ASN A 195 -6.79 -21.83 3.18
C ASN A 195 -7.37 -20.59 2.54
N CYS A 196 -6.56 -19.85 1.79
CA CYS A 196 -6.96 -18.63 1.09
C CYS A 196 -7.74 -18.87 -0.20
N GLY A 197 -8.31 -20.05 -0.43
CA GLY A 197 -9.04 -20.37 -1.64
C GLY A 197 -8.20 -20.28 -2.93
N THR A 198 -8.68 -20.88 -4.00
CA THR A 198 -8.06 -20.78 -5.33
C THR A 198 -8.51 -19.49 -6.04
N SER A 199 -7.62 -18.93 -6.85
CA SER A 199 -7.94 -17.79 -7.72
C SER A 199 -7.80 -18.22 -9.17
N ASN A 200 -8.73 -17.80 -10.02
CA ASN A 200 -8.66 -18.05 -11.46
C ASN A 200 -7.75 -17.06 -12.19
N TYR A 201 -7.27 -16.02 -11.50
CA TYR A 201 -6.39 -14.97 -12.02
C TYR A 201 -5.36 -14.58 -10.97
N ASP A 202 -4.26 -14.02 -11.42
CA ASP A 202 -3.22 -13.44 -10.56
C ASP A 202 -3.79 -12.26 -9.77
N ARG A 203 -3.54 -12.23 -8.47
CA ARG A 203 -4.04 -11.16 -7.60
C ARG A 203 -3.14 -10.88 -6.43
N ILE A 204 -3.26 -9.67 -5.91
CA ILE A 204 -2.78 -9.35 -4.57
C ILE A 204 -3.90 -9.73 -3.58
N HIS A 205 -3.60 -10.67 -2.71
CA HIS A 205 -4.47 -11.05 -1.62
C HIS A 205 -4.22 -10.15 -0.41
N ARG A 206 -5.28 -9.56 0.13
CA ARG A 206 -5.24 -8.82 1.38
C ARG A 206 -5.68 -9.75 2.51
N LEU A 207 -4.81 -9.95 3.45
CA LEU A 207 -5.07 -10.66 4.68
C LEU A 207 -5.30 -9.63 5.80
N GLU A 208 -6.47 -9.68 6.39
CA GLU A 208 -6.79 -8.87 7.56
C GLU A 208 -6.43 -9.66 8.82
N VAL A 209 -5.60 -9.07 9.67
CA VAL A 209 -5.09 -9.70 10.89
C VAL A 209 -5.48 -8.85 12.07
N THR A 210 -6.41 -9.33 12.89
CA THR A 210 -6.89 -8.61 14.07
C THR A 210 -6.48 -9.31 15.35
N TYR A 211 -6.25 -8.53 16.41
CA TYR A 211 -5.99 -9.08 17.74
C TYR A 211 -7.13 -10.00 18.22
N GLU A 212 -8.38 -9.66 17.86
CA GLU A 212 -9.56 -10.43 18.23
C GLU A 212 -9.52 -11.88 17.67
N VAL A 213 -9.12 -12.03 16.40
CA VAL A 213 -8.92 -13.35 15.81
C VAL A 213 -7.84 -14.13 16.55
N MET A 214 -6.73 -13.47 16.90
CA MET A 214 -5.64 -14.10 17.66
C MET A 214 -6.07 -14.47 19.07
N MET A 215 -6.89 -13.65 19.71
CA MET A 215 -7.46 -13.94 21.04
C MET A 215 -8.36 -15.18 20.98
N GLY A 216 -9.24 -15.29 19.99
CA GLY A 216 -10.11 -16.44 19.81
C GLY A 216 -9.35 -17.77 19.65
N LEU A 217 -8.14 -17.74 19.07
CA LEU A 217 -7.27 -18.92 18.97
C LEU A 217 -6.77 -19.42 20.33
N VAL A 218 -6.55 -18.50 21.26
CA VAL A 218 -6.06 -18.82 22.62
C VAL A 218 -7.22 -19.19 23.55
N GLU A 219 -8.36 -18.51 23.42
CA GLU A 219 -9.56 -18.75 24.25
C GLU A 219 -10.06 -20.19 24.17
N SER A 220 -10.10 -20.79 22.99
CA SER A 220 -10.58 -22.16 22.79
C SER A 220 -9.81 -23.18 23.61
N PRO A 221 -8.47 -23.26 23.55
CA PRO A 221 -7.68 -24.16 24.39
C PRO A 221 -7.58 -23.70 25.86
N ALA A 222 -7.82 -22.43 26.17
CA ALA A 222 -7.82 -21.90 27.53
C ALA A 222 -9.06 -22.30 28.38
N GLN A 223 -9.99 -23.07 27.80
CA GLN A 223 -11.12 -23.72 28.48
C GLN A 223 -11.99 -22.79 29.33
N GLY A 224 -12.41 -21.66 28.77
CA GLY A 224 -13.34 -20.73 29.42
C GLY A 224 -12.71 -19.83 30.47
N ARG A 225 -11.42 -19.66 30.45
CA ARG A 225 -10.75 -18.62 31.25
C ARG A 225 -11.21 -17.24 30.75
N PRO A 226 -11.35 -16.25 31.64
CA PRO A 226 -11.69 -14.92 31.25
C PRO A 226 -10.59 -14.29 30.39
N ARG A 227 -10.95 -13.39 29.46
CA ARG A 227 -10.03 -12.75 28.52
C ARG A 227 -8.88 -11.99 29.19
N ASP A 228 -9.14 -11.36 30.30
CA ASP A 228 -8.15 -10.63 31.11
C ASP A 228 -7.08 -11.53 31.75
N ALA A 229 -7.33 -12.85 31.83
CA ALA A 229 -6.31 -13.84 32.18
C ALA A 229 -5.40 -14.25 31.02
N ILE A 230 -5.66 -13.78 29.80
CA ILE A 230 -4.89 -14.11 28.59
C ILE A 230 -4.04 -12.91 28.18
N THR A 231 -2.75 -13.11 28.06
CA THR A 231 -1.82 -12.09 27.54
C THR A 231 -1.15 -12.60 26.28
N ILE A 232 -1.46 -11.98 25.11
CA ILE A 232 -0.77 -12.23 23.85
C ILE A 232 0.49 -11.36 23.82
N HIS A 233 1.65 -11.97 23.62
CA HIS A 233 2.95 -11.30 23.51
C HIS A 233 3.34 -10.98 22.08
N ALA A 234 3.10 -11.93 21.19
CA ALA A 234 3.39 -11.80 19.79
C ALA A 234 2.54 -12.79 18.98
N TYR A 235 2.37 -12.49 17.71
CA TYR A 235 1.86 -13.47 16.74
C TYR A 235 2.56 -13.34 15.41
N SER A 236 2.73 -14.46 14.73
CA SER A 236 3.31 -14.50 13.39
C SER A 236 2.34 -15.09 12.39
N VAL A 237 2.41 -14.59 11.17
CA VAL A 237 1.62 -15.01 10.02
C VAL A 237 2.56 -15.59 8.99
N HIS A 238 2.25 -16.79 8.53
CA HIS A 238 3.01 -17.48 7.49
C HIS A 238 2.10 -17.81 6.31
N ALA A 239 2.55 -17.47 5.09
CA ALA A 239 1.87 -17.85 3.85
C ALA A 239 2.91 -18.45 2.87
N GLY A 240 2.92 -19.77 2.75
CA GLY A 240 4.01 -20.48 2.07
C GLY A 240 5.34 -20.26 2.79
N ALA A 241 6.33 -19.70 2.10
CA ALA A 241 7.64 -19.35 2.68
C ALA A 241 7.67 -17.96 3.33
N ARG A 242 6.62 -17.14 3.13
CA ARG A 242 6.51 -15.79 3.68
C ARG A 242 6.26 -15.86 5.19
N ALA A 243 6.91 -14.98 5.94
CA ALA A 243 6.69 -14.86 7.37
C ALA A 243 6.68 -13.38 7.80
N PHE A 244 5.79 -13.04 8.72
CA PHE A 244 5.73 -11.71 9.31
C PHE A 244 5.34 -11.82 10.80
N THR A 245 5.99 -11.02 11.67
CA THR A 245 5.75 -11.09 13.11
C THR A 245 5.23 -9.76 13.65
N PHE A 246 4.17 -9.83 14.43
CA PHE A 246 3.61 -8.71 15.18
C PHE A 246 3.94 -8.87 16.66
N TYR A 247 4.54 -7.84 17.26
CA TYR A 247 4.86 -7.77 18.68
C TYR A 247 3.81 -6.92 19.36
N VAL A 248 3.03 -7.52 20.26
CA VAL A 248 1.88 -6.85 20.88
C VAL A 248 2.34 -5.90 22.00
N GLN A 249 1.99 -4.63 21.86
CA GLN A 249 2.15 -3.63 22.92
C GLN A 249 0.95 -3.67 23.86
N ARG A 250 1.18 -3.45 25.16
CA ARG A 250 0.11 -3.42 26.16
C ARG A 250 -0.75 -2.16 26.08
N HIS A 251 -0.21 -1.09 25.53
CA HIS A 251 -0.86 0.21 25.48
C HIS A 251 -1.11 0.59 24.02
N GLU A 252 -2.26 1.23 23.80
CA GLU A 252 -2.57 1.81 22.50
C GLU A 252 -1.54 2.90 22.15
N PRO A 253 -1.06 2.95 20.91
CA PRO A 253 -0.16 3.99 20.47
C PRO A 253 -0.88 5.34 20.43
N PRO A 254 -0.19 6.43 20.77
CA PRO A 254 -0.77 7.78 20.72
C PRO A 254 -1.23 8.20 19.33
N LEU A 255 -0.60 7.67 18.27
CA LEU A 255 -0.93 7.96 16.89
C LEU A 255 -0.84 6.68 16.06
N SER A 256 -1.91 6.38 15.35
CA SER A 256 -1.96 5.27 14.40
C SER A 256 -2.44 5.75 13.04
N LEU A 257 -1.71 5.38 12.00
CA LEU A 257 -1.96 5.77 10.62
C LEU A 257 -2.03 4.55 9.72
N TYR A 258 -2.81 4.64 8.65
CA TYR A 258 -2.68 3.79 7.48
C TYR A 258 -2.06 4.59 6.34
N PHE A 259 -1.17 3.99 5.60
CA PHE A 259 -0.57 4.61 4.43
C PHE A 259 -0.35 3.58 3.33
N ARG A 260 -0.21 4.05 2.09
CA ARG A 260 0.21 3.19 1.00
C ARG A 260 1.73 3.12 0.98
N ASN A 261 2.24 1.90 1.17
CA ASN A 261 3.67 1.63 1.19
C ASN A 261 4.28 1.59 -0.24
N ALA A 262 5.56 1.26 -0.34
CA ALA A 262 6.29 1.19 -1.60
C ALA A 262 5.68 0.26 -2.66
N PHE A 263 4.78 -0.66 -2.28
CA PHE A 263 4.04 -1.57 -3.18
C PHE A 263 2.62 -1.08 -3.50
N ASN A 264 2.27 0.15 -3.12
CA ASN A 264 0.93 0.73 -3.26
C ASN A 264 -0.19 -0.07 -2.55
N VAL A 265 0.14 -0.76 -1.45
CA VAL A 265 -0.83 -1.45 -0.59
C VAL A 265 -0.92 -0.75 0.76
N PHE A 266 -2.08 -0.84 1.41
CA PHE A 266 -2.25 -0.25 2.74
C PHE A 266 -1.47 -1.01 3.81
N GLU A 267 -0.77 -0.25 4.61
CA GLU A 267 -0.05 -0.74 5.78
C GLU A 267 -0.32 0.18 6.98
N ARG A 268 -0.47 -0.41 8.17
CA ARG A 268 -0.68 0.34 9.41
C ARG A 268 0.67 0.71 10.02
N CYS A 269 0.75 1.94 10.51
CA CYS A 269 1.90 2.48 11.23
C CYS A 269 1.45 3.00 12.60
N ASP A 270 1.93 2.37 13.65
CA ASP A 270 1.70 2.77 15.03
C ASP A 270 2.91 3.53 15.55
N LEU A 271 2.70 4.79 15.94
CA LEU A 271 3.77 5.71 16.34
C LEU A 271 3.67 6.06 17.81
N GLN A 272 4.76 5.87 18.53
CA GLN A 272 4.97 6.45 19.85
C GLN A 272 5.38 7.91 19.65
N ALA A 273 4.40 8.79 19.59
CA ALA A 273 4.58 10.17 19.18
C ALA A 273 3.87 11.14 20.11
N VAL A 274 4.39 12.36 20.19
CA VAL A 274 3.69 13.50 20.79
C VAL A 274 3.07 14.30 19.68
N THR A 275 1.77 14.54 19.75
CA THR A 275 1.04 15.36 18.79
C THR A 275 0.70 16.72 19.41
N THR A 276 1.13 17.79 18.77
CA THR A 276 0.86 19.17 19.17
C THR A 276 -0.12 19.80 18.19
N HIS A 277 -1.26 20.26 18.68
CA HIS A 277 -2.24 20.98 17.88
C HIS A 277 -1.88 22.45 17.71
N LYS A 278 -1.78 22.94 16.47
CA LYS A 278 -1.46 24.32 16.12
C LYS A 278 -2.62 24.92 15.31
N PRO A 279 -3.52 25.71 15.95
CA PRO A 279 -4.53 26.43 15.19
C PRO A 279 -3.88 27.55 14.38
N LYS A 280 -4.19 27.62 13.08
CA LYS A 280 -3.76 28.66 12.16
C LYS A 280 -4.98 29.40 11.66
N VAL A 281 -4.95 30.72 11.81
CA VAL A 281 -6.05 31.58 11.38
C VAL A 281 -5.50 32.63 10.43
N ASP A 282 -5.88 32.53 9.16
CA ASP A 282 -5.60 33.56 8.17
C ASP A 282 -6.78 34.52 8.08
N ARG A 283 -6.50 35.81 8.26
CA ARG A 283 -7.49 36.86 8.26
C ARG A 283 -7.13 37.97 7.28
N SER A 284 -8.08 38.33 6.45
CA SER A 284 -7.97 39.46 5.56
C SER A 284 -8.75 40.65 6.15
N ILE A 285 -8.09 41.83 6.20
CA ILE A 285 -8.65 43.04 6.78
C ILE A 285 -9.07 43.98 5.65
N ALA A 286 -10.31 44.47 5.70
CA ALA A 286 -10.77 45.57 4.88
C ALA A 286 -10.93 46.81 5.75
N VAL A 287 -10.61 48.00 5.19
CA VAL A 287 -10.80 49.30 5.83
C VAL A 287 -11.91 50.01 5.11
N THR A 288 -13.02 50.25 5.80
CA THR A 288 -14.15 51.05 5.30
C THR A 288 -14.45 52.18 6.27
N ASN A 289 -14.49 53.39 5.77
CA ASN A 289 -14.72 54.60 6.59
C ASN A 289 -13.79 54.73 7.84
N ARG A 290 -12.52 54.38 7.67
CA ARG A 290 -11.49 54.36 8.72
C ARG A 290 -11.71 53.28 9.80
N ILE A 291 -12.64 52.37 9.60
CA ILE A 291 -12.89 51.24 10.49
C ILE A 291 -12.33 49.99 9.80
N SER A 292 -11.47 49.26 10.50
CA SER A 292 -10.92 47.99 10.06
C SER A 292 -11.85 46.85 10.47
N THR A 293 -12.24 46.04 9.51
CA THR A 293 -13.06 44.80 9.73
C THR A 293 -12.45 43.61 9.06
N PHE A 294 -12.64 42.43 9.62
CA PHE A 294 -12.29 41.18 8.94
C PHE A 294 -13.35 40.89 7.88
N TYR A 295 -12.96 40.72 6.63
CA TYR A 295 -13.88 40.35 5.56
C TYR A 295 -13.70 38.87 5.09
N ASN A 296 -12.56 38.26 5.41
CA ASN A 296 -12.32 36.85 5.17
C ASN A 296 -11.52 36.24 6.34
N GLN A 297 -11.90 35.06 6.74
CA GLN A 297 -11.20 34.27 7.75
C GLN A 297 -11.17 32.82 7.32
N GLN A 298 -9.98 32.24 7.23
CA GLN A 298 -9.78 30.83 7.06
C GLN A 298 -9.17 30.27 8.35
N ASN A 299 -9.79 29.21 8.87
CA ASN A 299 -9.30 28.51 10.04
C ASN A 299 -8.73 27.19 9.58
N GLU A 300 -7.46 26.95 9.83
CA GLU A 300 -6.78 25.69 9.56
C GLU A 300 -6.30 25.09 10.88
N LYS A 301 -6.36 23.78 10.98
CA LYS A 301 -5.81 23.04 12.12
C LYS A 301 -4.62 22.23 11.61
N GLU A 302 -3.45 22.59 12.11
CA GLU A 302 -2.21 21.85 11.86
C GLU A 302 -1.88 21.02 13.09
N TYR A 303 -1.38 19.82 12.85
CA TYR A 303 -0.95 18.87 13.87
C TYR A 303 0.52 18.56 13.65
N GLU A 304 1.36 18.97 14.57
CA GLU A 304 2.78 18.62 14.56
C GLU A 304 3.00 17.35 15.37
N VAL A 305 3.66 16.40 14.76
CA VAL A 305 3.97 15.08 15.33
C VAL A 305 5.47 14.97 15.48
N GLU A 306 5.91 14.54 16.66
CA GLU A 306 7.31 14.23 16.93
C GLU A 306 7.41 12.84 17.55
N THR A 307 8.13 11.95 16.87
CA THR A 307 8.44 10.60 17.35
C THR A 307 9.86 10.55 17.87
N SER A 308 10.13 9.60 18.75
CA SER A 308 11.48 9.32 19.24
C SER A 308 11.68 7.83 19.42
N GLY A 309 12.94 7.40 19.49
CA GLY A 309 13.28 6.04 19.82
C GLY A 309 13.09 5.03 18.67
N LEU A 310 13.19 5.45 17.42
CA LEU A 310 13.08 4.60 16.26
C LEU A 310 14.42 3.93 15.92
N THR A 311 14.38 2.66 15.57
CA THR A 311 15.52 1.99 14.94
C THR A 311 15.71 2.50 13.52
N VAL A 312 16.89 2.25 12.93
CA VAL A 312 17.19 2.63 11.53
C VAL A 312 16.18 2.00 10.56
N GLU A 313 15.84 0.73 10.77
CA GLU A 313 14.85 0.01 9.94
C GLU A 313 13.47 0.62 10.04
N GLN A 314 13.03 0.95 11.26
CA GLN A 314 11.75 1.62 11.50
C GLN A 314 11.71 3.02 10.87
N ALA A 315 12.79 3.79 10.97
CA ALA A 315 12.89 5.11 10.38
C ALA A 315 12.81 5.05 8.85
N LYS A 316 13.55 4.13 8.21
CA LYS A 316 13.48 3.88 6.76
C LYS A 316 12.09 3.40 6.30
N TRP A 317 11.41 2.61 7.12
CA TRP A 317 10.04 2.19 6.80
C TRP A 317 9.05 3.34 6.92
N ILE A 318 9.16 4.17 7.98
CA ILE A 318 8.32 5.35 8.18
C ILE A 318 8.55 6.41 7.09
N GLU A 319 9.75 6.49 6.51
CA GLU A 319 10.03 7.38 5.38
C GLU A 319 9.04 7.16 4.22
N GLN A 320 8.56 5.94 3.99
CA GLN A 320 7.55 5.65 2.96
C GLN A 320 6.21 6.36 3.22
N LEU A 321 5.89 6.68 4.48
CA LEU A 321 4.71 7.46 4.85
C LEU A 321 4.72 8.84 4.19
N PHE A 322 5.90 9.47 4.05
CA PHE A 322 6.04 10.81 3.48
C PHE A 322 5.91 10.85 1.96
N TYR A 323 6.22 9.72 1.31
CA TYR A 323 6.04 9.57 -0.14
C TYR A 323 4.65 9.03 -0.51
N SER A 324 3.89 8.57 0.48
CA SER A 324 2.56 8.02 0.27
C SER A 324 1.57 9.10 -0.20
N HIS A 325 0.84 8.81 -1.26
CA HIS A 325 -0.21 9.68 -1.78
C HIS A 325 -1.57 9.52 -1.05
N ASP A 326 -1.71 8.48 -0.23
CA ASP A 326 -2.93 8.21 0.54
C ASP A 326 -2.57 7.78 1.97
N VAL A 327 -2.65 8.76 2.89
CA VAL A 327 -2.41 8.57 4.31
C VAL A 327 -3.70 8.84 5.06
N ARG A 328 -4.05 7.96 5.99
CA ARG A 328 -5.31 8.03 6.73
C ARG A 328 -5.10 7.80 8.21
N MET A 329 -5.92 8.46 9.03
CA MET A 329 -5.97 8.17 10.46
C MET A 329 -6.58 6.78 10.69
N ALA A 330 -6.01 6.00 11.59
CA ALA A 330 -6.53 4.67 11.94
C ALA A 330 -7.79 4.72 12.82
N THR A 331 -8.13 5.89 13.37
CA THR A 331 -9.35 6.07 14.13
C THR A 331 -10.53 6.32 13.19
N MET A 332 -11.62 5.58 13.39
CA MET A 332 -12.86 5.86 12.69
C MET A 332 -13.35 7.26 13.05
N ARG A 333 -13.94 7.93 12.08
CA ARG A 333 -14.69 9.16 12.36
C ARG A 333 -15.94 8.80 13.18
N GLU A 334 -16.30 9.65 14.11
CA GLU A 334 -17.46 9.46 15.00
C GLU A 334 -18.81 9.33 14.24
N ASP A 335 -18.88 9.84 12.99
CA ASP A 335 -20.05 9.78 12.13
C ASP A 335 -20.15 8.47 11.31
N TYR A 336 -19.14 7.57 11.41
CA TYR A 336 -19.18 6.25 10.79
C TYR A 336 -19.54 5.19 11.83
N SER A 337 -20.77 4.69 11.76
CA SER A 337 -21.17 3.55 12.61
C SER A 337 -20.68 2.23 12.00
N GLU A 338 -20.29 1.30 12.86
CA GLU A 338 -19.94 -0.08 12.45
C GLU A 338 -21.09 -0.77 11.68
N GLU A 339 -22.33 -0.44 12.01
CA GLU A 339 -23.52 -0.98 11.36
C GLU A 339 -23.64 -0.55 9.89
N THR A 340 -23.07 0.59 9.51
CA THR A 340 -23.21 1.13 8.15
C THR A 340 -22.15 0.61 7.19
N TYR A 341 -20.96 0.25 7.65
CA TYR A 341 -19.80 -0.02 6.79
C TYR A 341 -19.09 -1.35 7.03
N GLY A 342 -19.51 -2.15 7.99
CA GLY A 342 -18.85 -3.44 8.28
C GLY A 342 -17.44 -3.29 8.88
N SER A 343 -16.60 -4.30 8.71
CA SER A 343 -15.24 -4.34 9.25
C SER A 343 -14.39 -3.14 8.87
N TYR A 344 -13.44 -2.79 9.72
CA TYR A 344 -12.43 -1.73 9.53
C TYR A 344 -11.91 -1.69 8.08
N ASN A 345 -12.23 -0.63 7.35
CA ASN A 345 -11.74 -0.43 6.01
C ASN A 345 -11.00 0.92 5.95
N PRO A 346 -9.68 0.95 5.69
CA PRO A 346 -8.91 2.19 5.62
C PRO A 346 -9.48 3.23 4.65
N THR A 347 -10.23 2.79 3.64
CA THR A 347 -10.87 3.69 2.66
C THR A 347 -11.87 4.66 3.29
N TYR A 348 -12.48 4.29 4.40
CA TYR A 348 -13.46 5.13 5.11
C TYR A 348 -12.86 5.96 6.24
N MET A 349 -11.58 5.80 6.50
CA MET A 349 -10.90 6.57 7.54
C MET A 349 -10.53 7.98 7.05
N PRO A 350 -10.49 8.98 7.94
CA PRO A 350 -10.16 10.34 7.55
C PRO A 350 -8.79 10.41 6.88
N GLN A 351 -8.74 10.94 5.66
CA GLN A 351 -7.50 11.20 4.96
C GLN A 351 -6.80 12.41 5.57
N ILE A 352 -5.49 12.32 5.69
CA ILE A 352 -4.62 13.42 6.12
C ILE A 352 -3.63 13.77 5.02
N LEU A 353 -3.20 15.02 5.03
CA LEU A 353 -2.18 15.55 4.13
C LEU A 353 -0.96 15.89 4.98
N ILE A 354 0.16 15.26 4.70
CA ILE A 354 1.44 15.61 5.32
C ILE A 354 1.98 16.81 4.57
N THR A 355 2.12 17.94 5.26
CA THR A 355 2.50 19.24 4.66
C THR A 355 3.97 19.57 4.82
N ASP A 356 4.61 19.01 5.83
CA ASP A 356 6.02 19.21 6.11
C ASP A 356 6.56 17.98 6.88
N PHE A 357 7.80 17.60 6.63
CA PHE A 357 8.44 16.55 7.37
C PHE A 357 9.96 16.74 7.47
N ASN A 358 10.52 16.28 8.56
CA ASN A 358 11.95 16.15 8.78
C ASN A 358 12.23 14.73 9.28
N CYS A 359 13.02 13.99 8.51
CA CYS A 359 13.43 12.63 8.82
C CYS A 359 14.96 12.55 8.66
N GLU A 360 15.68 12.62 9.78
CA GLU A 360 17.12 12.43 9.80
C GLU A 360 17.40 11.02 10.29
N ILE A 361 17.95 10.19 9.40
CA ILE A 361 18.29 8.79 9.72
C ILE A 361 19.78 8.70 9.96
N HIS A 362 20.15 8.44 11.21
CA HIS A 362 21.52 8.18 11.61
C HIS A 362 21.79 6.68 11.53
N ASP A 363 22.65 6.28 10.62
CA ASP A 363 23.07 4.87 10.44
C ASP A 363 24.27 4.55 11.37
N ARG A 364 24.10 4.79 12.67
CA ARG A 364 25.09 4.56 13.69
C ARG A 364 24.54 3.63 14.76
N ASP A 365 25.28 2.58 15.06
CA ASP A 365 24.88 1.61 16.08
C ASP A 365 24.66 2.28 17.43
N GLY A 366 23.49 2.02 18.01
CA GLY A 366 23.09 2.49 19.34
C GLY A 366 22.50 3.91 19.38
N GLU A 367 22.39 4.63 18.26
CA GLU A 367 21.64 5.87 18.17
C GLU A 367 20.18 5.58 17.79
N LEU A 368 19.26 6.27 18.46
CA LEU A 368 17.84 6.22 18.13
C LEU A 368 17.48 7.40 17.24
N ASN A 369 16.70 7.12 16.21
CA ASN A 369 16.26 8.13 15.28
C ASN A 369 14.94 8.78 15.72
N SER A 370 14.70 10.00 15.27
CA SER A 370 13.44 10.71 15.45
C SER A 370 12.90 11.18 14.11
N VAL A 371 11.58 11.22 14.01
CA VAL A 371 10.88 11.72 12.84
C VAL A 371 9.89 12.78 13.30
N LYS A 372 9.88 13.90 12.59
CA LYS A 372 9.00 15.01 12.85
C LYS A 372 8.24 15.39 11.58
N PHE A 373 6.93 15.53 11.67
CA PHE A 373 6.11 15.93 10.53
C PHE A 373 4.89 16.74 10.96
N THR A 374 4.33 17.47 10.02
CA THR A 374 3.10 18.23 10.21
C THR A 374 2.05 17.70 9.26
N TYR A 375 0.82 17.51 9.76
CA TYR A 375 -0.29 17.10 8.93
C TYR A 375 -1.54 17.95 9.14
N GLN A 376 -2.42 17.91 8.16
CA GLN A 376 -3.77 18.48 8.19
C GLN A 376 -4.77 17.42 7.73
N TYR A 377 -6.02 17.48 8.20
CA TYR A 377 -7.08 16.68 7.61
C TYR A 377 -7.40 17.16 6.19
N ALA A 378 -7.57 16.25 5.24
CA ALA A 378 -7.95 16.57 3.87
C ALA A 378 -9.34 17.23 3.81
N ASP A 379 -10.25 16.81 4.68
CA ASP A 379 -11.52 17.51 4.90
C ASP A 379 -11.31 18.64 5.93
N ARG A 380 -11.32 19.86 5.42
CA ARG A 380 -11.10 21.08 6.23
C ARG A 380 -12.28 21.45 7.12
N ARG A 381 -13.42 20.76 7.02
CA ARG A 381 -14.58 21.04 7.87
C ARG A 381 -14.30 20.62 9.29
N THR A 382 -14.53 21.53 10.21
CA THR A 382 -14.52 21.24 11.64
C THR A 382 -15.84 20.56 11.98
N TYR A 383 -15.77 19.31 12.43
CA TYR A 383 -16.92 18.62 12.97
C TYR A 383 -17.25 19.17 14.36
N LEU A 384 -18.55 19.34 14.62
CA LEU A 384 -19.00 19.65 15.97
C LEU A 384 -18.80 18.39 16.83
N GLN A 385 -17.92 18.49 17.81
CA GLN A 385 -17.80 17.43 18.80
C GLN A 385 -19.02 17.45 19.70
N THR A 386 -19.96 16.56 19.43
CA THR A 386 -21.20 16.43 20.22
C THR A 386 -20.98 15.88 21.61
N ASP A 387 -19.83 15.25 21.83
CA ASP A 387 -19.45 14.70 23.12
C ASP A 387 -19.45 15.71 24.25
N TYR A 388 -19.12 16.98 23.96
CA TYR A 388 -19.17 18.05 24.94
C TYR A 388 -20.59 18.57 25.19
N LEU A 389 -21.54 18.22 24.33
CA LEU A 389 -22.94 18.62 24.44
C LEU A 389 -23.78 17.57 25.17
N SER A 390 -23.29 16.35 25.33
CA SER A 390 -23.94 15.35 26.17
C SER A 390 -23.75 15.73 27.63
N VAL A 391 -24.85 15.85 28.35
CA VAL A 391 -24.87 16.13 29.79
C VAL A 391 -24.52 14.85 30.55
N ASP A 392 -23.36 14.30 30.30
CA ASP A 392 -22.86 13.18 31.05
C ASP A 392 -22.10 13.72 32.28
N HIS A 393 -22.70 13.54 33.42
CA HIS A 393 -22.23 14.14 34.70
C HIS A 393 -20.90 13.54 35.20
N ASP A 394 -20.40 12.49 34.55
CA ASP A 394 -19.18 11.81 34.96
C ASP A 394 -17.91 12.32 34.27
N ARG A 395 -18.01 13.36 33.41
CA ARG A 395 -16.84 13.92 32.75
C ARG A 395 -16.04 14.84 33.66
N ILE A 396 -14.74 14.64 33.69
CA ILE A 396 -13.76 15.36 34.53
C ILE A 396 -13.84 16.89 34.36
N PHE A 397 -14.29 17.38 33.18
CA PHE A 397 -14.37 18.82 32.87
C PHE A 397 -15.69 19.49 33.25
N THR A 398 -16.68 18.77 33.72
CA THR A 398 -17.90 19.38 34.27
C THR A 398 -17.73 19.84 35.73
N SER A 399 -16.73 19.29 36.42
CA SER A 399 -16.43 19.62 37.80
C SER A 399 -16.01 21.08 38.06
N PRO A 400 -15.15 21.73 37.22
CA PRO A 400 -14.74 23.11 37.45
C PRO A 400 -15.83 24.14 37.13
N TYR A 401 -16.87 23.78 36.41
CA TYR A 401 -17.96 24.67 35.99
C TYR A 401 -19.25 24.41 36.75
N ASN A 402 -19.16 23.82 37.93
CA ASN A 402 -20.32 23.64 38.78
C ASN A 402 -20.90 25.02 39.14
N PRO A 403 -22.19 25.30 38.85
CA PRO A 403 -22.84 26.61 39.13
C PRO A 403 -22.89 27.00 40.60
N THR A 404 -22.46 26.14 41.51
CA THR A 404 -22.31 26.46 42.95
C THR A 404 -21.12 27.38 43.26
N TYR A 405 -20.29 27.78 42.25
CA TYR A 405 -19.20 28.75 42.40
C TYR A 405 -19.56 30.17 41.93
N ASN A 406 -20.84 30.47 41.76
CA ASN A 406 -21.33 31.87 41.57
C ASN A 406 -21.88 32.41 42.86
#